data_556d230446e890f6b012a1244d26494b
#
_entry.id   556d230446e890f6b012a1244d26494b
#
_cell.length_a   1.000
_cell.length_b   1.000
_cell.length_c   1.000
_cell.angle_alpha   90.00
_cell.angle_beta   90.00
_cell.angle_gamma   90.00
#
_symmetry.space_group_name_H-M   'P 1'
#
loop_
_entity.id
_entity.type
_entity.pdbx_description
1 polymer ?
#
loop_
_entity_poly.entity_id
_entity_poly.type
_entity_poly.pdbx_seq_one_letter_code
_entity_poly.pdbx_strand_id
1 'polypeptide(L)'
;PIPATGQLDVANLIAPHLENQQVVLLPPGSFGSWIFAKSLADSKNNANVSFAESGTLPYLARLNGPSTIAITTRATRLPTGVFPLKNKTHALSVIKQAYPAVEDCGDILSAALMNAGPIIHPPLIIMNAGPIEHFDFWDIHNEGTQPAVRNVTTSLDNERIKIRKKLGYGEHHFPLADNYNQDGDEWMYGNVAHEKLIDSG
;
A
#
# COMPACT_ATOMS: atom_id res chain seq x y z
N PRO A 1 13.27 -2.12 -3.19
CA PRO A 1 12.22 -1.18 -3.62
C PRO A 1 12.56 -0.60 -4.99
N ILE A 2 11.56 -0.53 -5.86
CA ILE A 2 11.67 0.06 -7.20
C ILE A 2 10.51 1.03 -7.43
N PRO A 3 10.70 2.09 -8.22
CA PRO A 3 9.59 2.93 -8.68
C PRO A 3 8.56 2.11 -9.45
N ALA A 4 7.29 2.55 -9.47
CA ALA A 4 6.23 1.87 -10.21
C ALA A 4 6.55 1.73 -11.71
N THR A 5 7.29 2.69 -12.28
CA THR A 5 7.78 2.65 -13.67
C THR A 5 8.72 1.49 -13.98
N GLY A 6 9.42 0.94 -12.97
CA GLY A 6 10.31 -0.21 -13.13
C GLY A 6 9.60 -1.57 -12.99
N GLN A 7 8.32 -1.61 -12.66
CA GLN A 7 7.60 -2.86 -12.42
C GLN A 7 7.55 -3.75 -13.66
N LEU A 8 7.33 -3.17 -14.84
CA LEU A 8 7.26 -3.93 -16.10
C LEU A 8 8.60 -4.61 -16.43
N ASP A 9 9.72 -3.90 -16.25
CA ASP A 9 11.05 -4.44 -16.52
C ASP A 9 11.34 -5.63 -15.60
N VAL A 10 11.06 -5.48 -14.30
CA VAL A 10 11.23 -6.57 -13.33
C VAL A 10 10.29 -7.73 -13.63
N ALA A 11 9.02 -7.45 -13.96
CA ALA A 11 8.05 -8.49 -14.31
C ALA A 11 8.53 -9.32 -15.50
N ASN A 12 8.99 -8.67 -16.57
CA ASN A 12 9.52 -9.34 -17.75
C ASN A 12 10.79 -10.15 -17.46
N LEU A 13 11.65 -9.64 -16.57
CA LEU A 13 12.88 -10.33 -16.19
C LEU A 13 12.60 -11.62 -15.42
N ILE A 14 11.66 -11.60 -14.47
CA ILE A 14 11.42 -12.77 -13.61
C ILE A 14 10.39 -13.76 -14.17
N ALA A 15 9.46 -13.30 -15.01
CA ALA A 15 8.35 -14.11 -15.51
C ALA A 15 8.79 -15.47 -16.12
N PRO A 16 9.86 -15.57 -16.95
CA PRO A 16 10.29 -16.86 -17.50
C PRO A 16 10.80 -17.85 -16.44
N HIS A 17 11.18 -17.37 -15.26
CA HIS A 17 11.82 -18.15 -14.20
C HIS A 17 10.90 -18.48 -13.02
N LEU A 18 9.66 -17.95 -13.04
CA LEU A 18 8.71 -18.24 -11.99
C LEU A 18 8.26 -19.70 -12.01
N GLU A 19 8.14 -20.28 -10.83
CA GLU A 19 7.79 -21.70 -10.65
C GLU A 19 6.43 -21.85 -9.97
N ASN A 20 5.88 -23.07 -10.02
CA ASN A 20 4.61 -23.39 -9.39
C ASN A 20 4.64 -23.07 -7.89
N GLN A 21 3.53 -22.50 -7.40
CA GLN A 21 3.29 -22.15 -6.01
C GLN A 21 4.13 -20.97 -5.47
N GLN A 22 4.94 -20.35 -6.29
CA GLN A 22 5.59 -19.09 -5.87
C GLN A 22 4.58 -17.98 -5.68
N VAL A 23 4.91 -17.08 -4.75
CA VAL A 23 4.10 -15.90 -4.42
C VAL A 23 4.92 -14.64 -4.64
N VAL A 24 4.41 -13.75 -5.47
CA VAL A 24 4.97 -12.41 -5.70
C VAL A 24 4.13 -11.41 -4.91
N LEU A 25 4.73 -10.78 -3.89
CA LEU A 25 4.08 -9.75 -3.07
C LEU A 25 4.54 -8.35 -3.50
N LEU A 26 3.58 -7.47 -3.73
CA LEU A 26 3.78 -6.08 -4.17
C LEU A 26 3.14 -5.11 -3.15
N PRO A 27 3.86 -4.66 -2.14
CA PRO A 27 3.37 -3.66 -1.19
C PRO A 27 3.79 -2.22 -1.60
N PRO A 28 2.88 -1.23 -1.52
CA PRO A 28 1.43 -1.34 -1.43
C PRO A 28 0.80 -1.67 -2.78
N GLY A 29 -0.47 -2.12 -2.76
CA GLY A 29 -1.21 -2.46 -3.96
C GLY A 29 -1.57 -1.25 -4.82
N SER A 30 -1.36 -1.39 -6.13
CA SER A 30 -1.76 -0.42 -7.17
C SER A 30 -1.83 -1.10 -8.53
N PHE A 31 -2.32 -2.33 -8.59
CA PHE A 31 -2.48 -3.17 -9.79
C PHE A 31 -1.15 -3.62 -10.45
N GLY A 32 -0.03 -3.55 -9.75
CA GLY A 32 1.23 -4.11 -10.22
C GLY A 32 1.16 -5.61 -10.50
N SER A 33 0.36 -6.34 -9.73
CA SER A 33 0.11 -7.76 -9.93
C SER A 33 -0.43 -8.11 -11.31
N TRP A 34 -1.20 -7.23 -11.94
CA TRP A 34 -1.68 -7.46 -13.32
C TRP A 34 -0.56 -7.31 -14.35
N ILE A 35 0.41 -6.41 -14.11
CA ILE A 35 1.61 -6.30 -14.95
C ILE A 35 2.39 -7.61 -14.88
N PHE A 36 2.62 -8.12 -13.68
CA PHE A 36 3.35 -9.39 -13.48
C PHE A 36 2.59 -10.58 -14.05
N ALA A 37 1.28 -10.67 -13.84
CA ALA A 37 0.44 -11.74 -14.40
C ALA A 37 0.44 -11.73 -15.94
N LYS A 38 0.39 -10.53 -16.54
CA LYS A 38 0.49 -10.38 -17.99
C LYS A 38 1.87 -10.80 -18.51
N SER A 39 2.94 -10.35 -17.87
CA SER A 39 4.31 -10.74 -18.26
C SER A 39 4.51 -12.25 -18.14
N LEU A 40 3.95 -12.90 -17.12
CA LEU A 40 3.97 -14.37 -16.99
C LEU A 40 3.28 -15.02 -18.18
N ALA A 41 2.08 -14.58 -18.55
CA ALA A 41 1.34 -15.11 -19.69
C ALA A 41 2.10 -14.87 -21.02
N ASP A 42 2.66 -13.68 -21.22
CA ASP A 42 3.41 -13.32 -22.44
C ASP A 42 4.72 -14.14 -22.56
N SER A 43 5.33 -14.52 -21.46
CA SER A 43 6.54 -15.37 -21.43
C SER A 43 6.27 -16.83 -21.79
N LYS A 44 5.00 -17.22 -21.96
CA LYS A 44 4.53 -18.60 -22.17
C LYS A 44 4.89 -19.55 -21.02
N ASN A 45 5.19 -19.01 -19.87
CA ASN A 45 5.39 -19.79 -18.65
C ASN A 45 4.01 -20.14 -18.04
N ASN A 46 3.70 -21.43 -17.93
CA ASN A 46 2.44 -21.93 -17.43
C ASN A 46 2.45 -22.22 -15.91
N ALA A 47 3.44 -21.73 -15.19
CA ALA A 47 3.52 -21.92 -13.75
C ALA A 47 2.30 -21.34 -13.02
N ASN A 48 1.79 -22.08 -12.04
CA ASN A 48 0.72 -21.61 -11.18
C ASN A 48 1.29 -20.70 -10.07
N VAL A 49 1.43 -19.43 -10.39
CA VAL A 49 1.98 -18.38 -9.51
C VAL A 49 0.84 -17.60 -8.89
N SER A 50 1.08 -17.09 -7.69
CA SER A 50 0.17 -16.17 -6.99
C SER A 50 0.78 -14.78 -6.93
N PHE A 51 -0.01 -13.77 -7.24
CA PHE A 51 0.36 -12.36 -7.09
C PHE A 51 -0.48 -11.78 -5.94
N ALA A 52 0.15 -11.02 -5.07
CA ALA A 52 -0.52 -10.43 -3.93
C ALA A 52 -0.16 -8.96 -3.78
N GLU A 53 -1.12 -8.17 -3.36
CA GLU A 53 -0.96 -6.74 -3.10
C GLU A 53 -1.49 -6.43 -1.70
N SER A 54 -0.76 -5.61 -0.95
CA SER A 54 -1.23 -5.13 0.35
C SER A 54 -1.86 -3.75 0.25
N GLY A 55 -2.84 -3.47 1.11
CA GLY A 55 -3.51 -2.17 1.18
C GLY A 55 -2.63 -1.06 1.76
N THR A 56 -1.47 -1.41 2.32
CA THR A 56 -0.50 -0.44 2.83
C THR A 56 0.91 -1.01 2.84
N LEU A 57 1.90 -0.18 3.17
CA LEU A 57 3.27 -0.62 3.40
C LEU A 57 3.38 -1.40 4.73
N PRO A 58 4.14 -2.51 4.77
CA PRO A 58 4.37 -3.24 6.02
C PRO A 58 5.19 -2.44 7.04
N TYR A 59 6.01 -1.51 6.55
CA TYR A 59 6.83 -0.62 7.38
C TYR A 59 6.87 0.79 6.79
N LEU A 60 6.82 1.80 7.66
CA LEU A 60 7.26 3.15 7.30
C LEU A 60 8.73 3.25 7.72
N ALA A 61 9.59 3.53 6.77
CA ALA A 61 11.04 3.52 6.97
C ALA A 61 11.74 4.65 6.23
N ARG A 62 12.85 5.10 6.79
CA ARG A 62 13.73 6.11 6.19
C ARG A 62 15.17 5.65 6.24
N LEU A 63 15.94 6.03 5.23
CA LEU A 63 17.38 5.86 5.27
C LEU A 63 17.99 6.82 6.30
N ASN A 64 18.83 6.29 7.16
CA ASN A 64 19.61 7.06 8.13
C ASN A 64 21.08 6.73 7.90
N GLY A 65 21.64 7.31 6.84
CA GLY A 65 22.98 6.99 6.37
C GLY A 65 23.04 5.83 5.36
N PRO A 66 24.21 5.46 4.88
CA PRO A 66 24.37 4.54 3.74
C PRO A 66 24.01 3.08 4.04
N SER A 67 23.99 2.68 5.31
CA SER A 67 23.77 1.28 5.72
C SER A 67 22.75 1.12 6.86
N THR A 68 22.08 2.20 7.26
CA THR A 68 21.14 2.19 8.37
C THR A 68 19.76 2.56 7.89
N ILE A 69 18.73 1.80 8.30
CA ILE A 69 17.32 2.09 8.05
C ILE A 69 16.64 2.29 9.40
N ALA A 70 16.02 3.44 9.57
CA ALA A 70 15.12 3.70 10.69
C ALA A 70 13.71 3.22 10.31
N ILE A 71 13.15 2.30 11.07
CA ILE A 71 11.74 1.89 10.95
C ILE A 71 10.96 2.70 11.98
N THR A 72 10.14 3.63 11.53
CA THR A 72 9.37 4.50 12.41
C THR A 72 8.05 3.85 12.85
N THR A 73 7.46 3.04 11.98
CA THR A 73 6.16 2.42 12.24
C THR A 73 6.05 1.09 11.53
N ARG A 74 5.31 0.16 12.12
CA ARG A 74 4.95 -1.13 11.52
C ARG A 74 3.45 -1.23 11.36
N ALA A 75 3.01 -1.79 10.23
CA ALA A 75 1.62 -2.18 10.07
C ALA A 75 1.31 -3.32 11.05
N THR A 76 0.30 -3.14 11.89
CA THR A 76 -0.25 -4.18 12.77
C THR A 76 -1.37 -4.94 12.08
N ARG A 77 -1.95 -4.34 11.05
CA ARG A 77 -2.90 -4.94 10.14
C ARG A 77 -2.44 -4.68 8.70
N LEU A 78 -2.31 -5.75 7.93
CA LEU A 78 -1.83 -5.68 6.55
C LEU A 78 -2.84 -6.38 5.62
N PRO A 79 -3.97 -5.70 5.30
CA PRO A 79 -4.98 -6.25 4.42
C PRO A 79 -4.35 -6.55 3.06
N THR A 80 -4.47 -7.79 2.62
CA THR A 80 -3.78 -8.28 1.42
C THR A 80 -4.76 -8.99 0.50
N GLY A 81 -4.81 -8.54 -0.74
CA GLY A 81 -5.58 -9.16 -1.82
C GLY A 81 -4.71 -10.05 -2.68
N VAL A 82 -5.32 -11.08 -3.30
CA VAL A 82 -4.59 -12.10 -4.08
C VAL A 82 -5.21 -12.28 -5.46
N PHE A 83 -4.34 -12.48 -6.45
CA PHE A 83 -4.69 -12.90 -7.80
C PHE A 83 -3.81 -14.10 -8.25
N PRO A 84 -4.38 -15.15 -8.86
CA PRO A 84 -5.80 -15.43 -8.98
C PRO A 84 -6.42 -15.82 -7.62
N LEU A 85 -7.68 -15.47 -7.42
CA LEU A 85 -8.37 -15.63 -6.13
C LEU A 85 -8.40 -17.09 -5.63
N LYS A 86 -8.38 -18.07 -6.55
CA LYS A 86 -8.32 -19.51 -6.22
C LYS A 86 -7.08 -19.89 -5.40
N ASN A 87 -5.99 -19.12 -5.50
CA ASN A 87 -4.74 -19.38 -4.79
C ASN A 87 -4.66 -18.65 -3.43
N LYS A 88 -5.71 -17.94 -3.04
CA LYS A 88 -5.69 -17.02 -1.89
C LYS A 88 -5.18 -17.67 -0.60
N THR A 89 -5.74 -18.81 -0.23
CA THR A 89 -5.37 -19.49 1.02
C THR A 89 -3.88 -19.84 1.06
N HIS A 90 -3.34 -20.38 -0.04
CA HIS A 90 -1.93 -20.70 -0.15
C HIS A 90 -1.07 -19.41 -0.08
N ALA A 91 -1.38 -18.42 -0.91
CA ALA A 91 -0.60 -17.18 -0.97
C ALA A 91 -0.52 -16.47 0.39
N LEU A 92 -1.65 -16.31 1.07
CA LEU A 92 -1.68 -15.68 2.39
C LEU A 92 -0.91 -16.48 3.43
N SER A 93 -0.94 -17.83 3.38
CA SER A 93 -0.16 -18.67 4.30
C SER A 93 1.34 -18.49 4.12
N VAL A 94 1.80 -18.34 2.88
CA VAL A 94 3.21 -18.08 2.56
C VAL A 94 3.63 -16.69 3.05
N ILE A 95 2.83 -15.65 2.73
CA ILE A 95 3.15 -14.27 3.08
C ILE A 95 3.18 -14.09 4.61
N LYS A 96 2.28 -14.73 5.35
CA LYS A 96 2.23 -14.68 6.82
C LYS A 96 3.51 -15.15 7.51
N GLN A 97 4.33 -15.97 6.87
CA GLN A 97 5.62 -16.39 7.42
C GLN A 97 6.61 -15.21 7.53
N ALA A 98 6.54 -14.25 6.60
CA ALA A 98 7.37 -13.06 6.61
C ALA A 98 6.67 -11.85 7.26
N TYR A 99 5.36 -11.75 7.09
CA TYR A 99 4.52 -10.65 7.57
C TYR A 99 3.31 -11.18 8.35
N PRO A 100 3.46 -11.48 9.65
CA PRO A 100 2.37 -12.06 10.48
C PRO A 100 1.08 -11.22 10.51
N ALA A 101 1.20 -9.90 10.30
CA ALA A 101 0.08 -8.95 10.27
C ALA A 101 -0.83 -9.08 9.03
N VAL A 102 -0.48 -9.95 8.06
CA VAL A 102 -1.27 -10.16 6.84
C VAL A 102 -2.66 -10.70 7.17
N GLU A 103 -3.67 -10.05 6.64
CA GLU A 103 -5.07 -10.48 6.73
C GLU A 103 -5.73 -10.48 5.35
N ASP A 104 -6.71 -11.36 5.18
CA ASP A 104 -7.44 -11.52 3.92
C ASP A 104 -8.35 -10.32 3.65
N CYS A 105 -8.13 -9.62 2.55
CA CYS A 105 -9.07 -8.61 2.08
C CYS A 105 -9.73 -8.96 0.73
N GLY A 106 -9.58 -10.19 0.28
CA GLY A 106 -10.17 -10.69 -0.97
C GLY A 106 -9.21 -10.61 -2.16
N ASP A 107 -9.62 -9.91 -3.18
CA ASP A 107 -8.86 -9.75 -4.42
C ASP A 107 -7.97 -8.49 -4.42
N ILE A 108 -7.19 -8.31 -5.49
CA ILE A 108 -6.27 -7.19 -5.65
C ILE A 108 -6.98 -5.84 -5.82
N LEU A 109 -8.21 -5.80 -6.32
CA LEU A 109 -8.98 -4.57 -6.41
C LEU A 109 -9.38 -4.09 -5.01
N SER A 110 -9.78 -5.03 -4.14
CA SER A 110 -10.03 -4.73 -2.73
C SER A 110 -8.79 -4.14 -2.06
N ALA A 111 -7.61 -4.75 -2.24
CA ALA A 111 -6.36 -4.25 -1.69
C ALA A 111 -5.99 -2.87 -2.24
N ALA A 112 -6.10 -2.66 -3.55
CA ALA A 112 -5.83 -1.37 -4.17
C ALA A 112 -6.74 -0.25 -3.64
N LEU A 113 -8.01 -0.57 -3.41
CA LEU A 113 -8.98 0.35 -2.79
C LEU A 113 -8.77 0.55 -1.28
N MET A 114 -7.82 -0.12 -0.66
CA MET A 114 -7.37 0.15 0.71
C MET A 114 -6.09 0.99 0.77
N ASN A 115 -5.41 1.19 -0.37
CA ASN A 115 -4.20 1.98 -0.41
C ASN A 115 -4.51 3.47 -0.17
N ALA A 116 -4.01 3.98 0.96
CA ALA A 116 -4.19 5.36 1.37
C ALA A 116 -3.36 6.36 0.54
N GLY A 117 -2.28 5.91 -0.08
CA GLY A 117 -1.36 6.77 -0.84
C GLY A 117 -2.06 7.62 -1.91
N PRO A 118 -2.89 7.05 -2.81
CA PRO A 118 -3.63 7.82 -3.83
C PRO A 118 -4.66 8.79 -3.25
N ILE A 119 -5.07 8.61 -2.01
CA ILE A 119 -6.04 9.48 -1.33
C ILE A 119 -5.35 10.65 -0.63
N ILE A 120 -4.19 10.42 -0.03
CA ILE A 120 -3.45 11.42 0.76
C ILE A 120 -2.56 12.29 -0.13
N HIS A 121 -1.71 11.67 -0.94
CA HIS A 121 -0.61 12.39 -1.57
C HIS A 121 -1.03 13.36 -2.69
N PRO A 122 -1.95 13.03 -3.62
CA PRO A 122 -2.31 13.96 -4.68
C PRO A 122 -2.93 15.27 -4.15
N PRO A 123 -3.92 15.26 -3.23
CA PRO A 123 -4.42 16.50 -2.66
C PRO A 123 -3.34 17.28 -1.89
N LEU A 124 -2.50 16.57 -1.14
CA LEU A 124 -1.43 17.18 -0.37
C LEU A 124 -0.45 17.94 -1.27
N ILE A 125 -0.02 17.35 -2.36
CA ILE A 125 0.92 17.99 -3.31
C ILE A 125 0.24 19.10 -4.10
N ILE A 126 -0.94 18.84 -4.67
CA ILE A 126 -1.63 19.82 -5.54
C ILE A 126 -2.01 21.08 -4.77
N MET A 127 -2.54 20.93 -3.56
CA MET A 127 -2.97 22.07 -2.75
C MET A 127 -1.82 22.83 -2.10
N ASN A 128 -0.62 22.27 -2.10
CA ASN A 128 0.60 22.91 -1.62
C ASN A 128 1.57 23.29 -2.75
N ALA A 129 1.16 23.25 -4.00
CA ALA A 129 2.03 23.55 -5.14
C ALA A 129 2.68 24.93 -5.03
N GLY A 130 1.91 25.95 -4.64
CA GLY A 130 2.44 27.32 -4.45
C GLY A 130 3.52 27.39 -3.37
N PRO A 131 3.28 26.95 -2.14
CA PRO A 131 4.31 26.88 -1.10
C PRO A 131 5.54 26.06 -1.49
N ILE A 132 5.35 24.90 -2.14
CA ILE A 132 6.46 24.03 -2.59
C ILE A 132 7.35 24.74 -3.60
N GLU A 133 6.78 25.52 -4.51
CA GLU A 133 7.54 26.28 -5.51
C GLU A 133 8.17 27.57 -4.94
N HIS A 134 7.59 28.15 -3.90
CA HIS A 134 7.99 29.46 -3.37
C HIS A 134 9.01 29.41 -2.25
N PHE A 135 8.90 28.42 -1.34
CA PHE A 135 9.76 28.34 -0.17
C PHE A 135 10.91 27.33 -0.38
N ASP A 136 12.10 27.66 0.09
CA ASP A 136 13.26 26.76 0.08
C ASP A 136 13.04 25.51 0.95
N PHE A 137 12.18 25.64 1.97
CA PHE A 137 11.75 24.56 2.84
C PHE A 137 10.26 24.69 3.15
N TRP A 138 9.53 23.59 3.01
CA TRP A 138 8.12 23.50 3.33
C TRP A 138 7.80 22.13 3.94
N ASP A 139 7.41 22.10 5.24
CA ASP A 139 6.96 20.89 5.90
C ASP A 139 5.53 20.55 5.44
N ILE A 140 5.45 19.76 4.38
CA ILE A 140 4.18 19.41 3.74
C ILE A 140 3.26 18.61 4.66
N HIS A 141 3.83 17.85 5.61
CA HIS A 141 3.02 17.01 6.52
C HIS A 141 2.47 17.79 7.70
N ASN A 142 3.15 18.82 8.16
CA ASN A 142 2.70 19.69 9.24
C ASN A 142 2.06 20.98 8.69
N GLU A 143 2.86 21.84 8.07
CA GLU A 143 2.41 23.14 7.55
C GLU A 143 1.44 22.96 6.37
N GLY A 144 1.70 21.97 5.52
CA GLY A 144 0.88 21.65 4.34
C GLY A 144 -0.42 20.95 4.63
N THR A 145 -0.59 20.32 5.82
CA THR A 145 -1.79 19.57 6.16
C THR A 145 -2.83 20.45 6.85
N GLN A 146 -3.26 21.48 6.16
CA GLN A 146 -4.26 22.45 6.63
C GLN A 146 -5.69 21.89 6.56
N PRO A 147 -6.67 22.51 7.25
CA PRO A 147 -8.07 22.07 7.24
C PRO A 147 -8.65 21.86 5.84
N ALA A 148 -8.31 22.73 4.88
CA ALA A 148 -8.78 22.58 3.50
C ALA A 148 -8.27 21.29 2.85
N VAL A 149 -6.99 20.94 3.04
CA VAL A 149 -6.40 19.67 2.56
C VAL A 149 -7.06 18.48 3.22
N ARG A 150 -7.27 18.55 4.54
CA ARG A 150 -7.97 17.50 5.30
C ARG A 150 -9.40 17.27 4.79
N ASN A 151 -10.12 18.32 4.48
CA ASN A 151 -11.48 18.22 3.94
C ASN A 151 -11.49 17.50 2.58
N VAL A 152 -10.53 17.78 1.71
CA VAL A 152 -10.42 17.11 0.42
C VAL A 152 -10.05 15.64 0.58
N THR A 153 -9.04 15.32 1.41
CA THR A 153 -8.65 13.92 1.68
C THR A 153 -9.79 13.13 2.31
N THR A 154 -10.52 13.70 3.25
CA THR A 154 -11.69 13.07 3.86
C THR A 154 -12.80 12.80 2.83
N SER A 155 -13.05 13.74 1.92
CA SER A 155 -14.03 13.56 0.86
C SER A 155 -13.65 12.42 -0.08
N LEU A 156 -12.38 12.37 -0.51
CA LEU A 156 -11.85 11.27 -1.34
C LEU A 156 -11.90 9.92 -0.64
N ASP A 157 -11.57 9.88 0.65
CA ASP A 157 -11.64 8.66 1.44
C ASP A 157 -13.09 8.15 1.56
N ASN A 158 -14.03 9.04 1.77
CA ASN A 158 -15.46 8.69 1.77
C ASN A 158 -15.92 8.15 0.41
N GLU A 159 -15.43 8.70 -0.71
CA GLU A 159 -15.72 8.18 -2.05
C GLU A 159 -15.12 6.77 -2.22
N ARG A 160 -13.87 6.56 -1.84
CA ARG A 160 -13.21 5.25 -1.83
C ARG A 160 -14.03 4.20 -1.07
N ILE A 161 -14.46 4.53 0.14
CA ILE A 161 -15.26 3.63 0.98
C ILE A 161 -16.63 3.34 0.32
N LYS A 162 -17.29 4.35 -0.26
CA LYS A 162 -18.54 4.17 -1.01
C LYS A 162 -18.35 3.22 -2.20
N ILE A 163 -17.25 3.36 -2.94
CA ILE A 163 -16.90 2.46 -4.06
C ILE A 163 -16.74 1.03 -3.55
N ARG A 164 -15.98 0.81 -2.47
CA ARG A 164 -15.82 -0.52 -1.86
C ARG A 164 -17.16 -1.15 -1.49
N LYS A 165 -18.02 -0.41 -0.81
CA LYS A 165 -19.38 -0.86 -0.46
C LYS A 165 -20.22 -1.18 -1.69
N LYS A 166 -20.15 -0.35 -2.73
CA LYS A 166 -20.88 -0.57 -3.98
C LYS A 166 -20.43 -1.81 -4.73
N LEU A 167 -19.15 -2.15 -4.64
CA LEU A 167 -18.57 -3.38 -5.20
C LEU A 167 -18.84 -4.63 -4.36
N GLY A 168 -19.48 -4.49 -3.21
CA GLY A 168 -19.83 -5.60 -2.33
C GLY A 168 -18.68 -6.07 -1.41
N TYR A 169 -17.61 -5.30 -1.28
CA TYR A 169 -16.58 -5.60 -0.30
C TYR A 169 -17.08 -5.34 1.12
N GLY A 170 -16.88 -6.32 1.98
CA GLY A 170 -17.21 -6.23 3.40
C GLY A 170 -16.26 -5.35 4.19
N GLU A 171 -16.54 -5.21 5.47
CA GLU A 171 -15.66 -4.61 6.47
C GLU A 171 -14.37 -5.47 6.62
N HIS A 172 -13.23 -4.91 6.87
CA HIS A 172 -12.96 -3.51 7.26
C HIS A 172 -12.65 -2.64 6.02
N HIS A 173 -12.91 -1.34 6.12
CA HIS A 173 -12.64 -0.38 5.03
C HIS A 173 -11.41 0.51 5.30
N PHE A 174 -10.87 0.49 6.50
CA PHE A 174 -9.73 1.27 6.95
C PHE A 174 -9.83 2.76 6.59
N PRO A 175 -10.77 3.50 7.22
CA PRO A 175 -10.86 4.94 7.04
C PRO A 175 -9.55 5.63 7.41
N LEU A 176 -9.16 6.66 6.66
CA LEU A 176 -7.93 7.41 6.96
C LEU A 176 -7.91 8.00 8.37
N ALA A 177 -9.07 8.38 8.88
CA ALA A 177 -9.19 8.91 10.24
C ALA A 177 -8.74 7.89 11.31
N ASP A 178 -8.86 6.61 11.03
CA ASP A 178 -8.54 5.53 11.97
C ASP A 178 -7.11 4.99 11.79
N ASN A 179 -6.46 5.25 10.66
CA ASN A 179 -5.17 4.63 10.32
C ASN A 179 -4.11 4.74 11.43
N TYR A 180 -4.09 5.87 12.14
CA TYR A 180 -3.15 6.18 13.24
C TYR A 180 -3.86 6.38 14.58
N ASN A 181 -5.17 6.17 14.64
CA ASN A 181 -5.97 6.33 15.83
C ASN A 181 -6.11 4.98 16.54
N GLN A 182 -5.39 4.79 17.64
CA GLN A 182 -5.39 3.55 18.41
C GLN A 182 -6.74 3.25 19.09
N ASP A 183 -7.57 4.27 19.27
CA ASP A 183 -8.92 4.13 19.80
C ASP A 183 -9.95 3.82 18.69
N GLY A 184 -9.51 3.84 17.42
CA GLY A 184 -10.32 3.49 16.27
C GLY A 184 -10.37 1.97 16.03
N ASP A 185 -11.50 1.45 15.61
CA ASP A 185 -11.68 0.01 15.36
C ASP A 185 -10.87 -0.52 14.19
N GLU A 186 -10.47 0.35 13.27
CA GLU A 186 -9.82 0.00 12.01
C GLU A 186 -8.41 0.60 11.85
N TRP A 187 -7.71 0.84 12.95
CA TRP A 187 -6.36 1.36 12.85
C TRP A 187 -5.37 0.34 12.27
N MET A 188 -4.43 0.82 11.48
CA MET A 188 -3.55 0.00 10.66
C MET A 188 -2.10 -0.01 11.15
N TYR A 189 -1.63 1.05 11.79
CA TYR A 189 -0.27 1.23 12.22
C TYR A 189 -0.12 1.18 13.74
N GLY A 190 0.69 0.25 14.23
CA GLY A 190 0.89 0.00 15.65
C GLY A 190 1.73 1.03 16.39
N ASN A 191 1.72 0.92 17.70
CA ASN A 191 2.31 1.81 18.69
C ASN A 191 3.83 1.97 18.64
N VAL A 192 4.52 1.34 17.73
CA VAL A 192 5.98 1.44 17.74
C VAL A 192 6.35 2.81 17.17
N ALA A 193 6.51 3.75 18.12
CA ALA A 193 7.07 5.08 17.89
C ALA A 193 6.28 5.98 16.93
N HIS A 194 4.99 6.21 17.23
CA HIS A 194 4.30 7.41 16.71
C HIS A 194 4.99 8.72 17.14
N GLU A 195 5.94 8.63 18.03
CA GLU A 195 6.61 9.80 18.56
C GLU A 195 7.30 10.64 17.49
N LYS A 196 7.53 10.11 16.27
CA LYS A 196 8.43 10.84 15.36
C LYS A 196 8.29 10.54 13.87
N LEU A 197 7.09 10.34 13.34
CA LEU A 197 6.88 10.57 11.90
C LEU A 197 7.23 12.02 11.50
N ILE A 198 7.10 12.93 12.44
CA ILE A 198 7.44 14.36 12.34
C ILE A 198 8.95 14.57 12.24
N ASP A 199 9.76 13.80 12.99
CA ASP A 199 11.23 13.90 12.99
C ASP A 199 11.91 13.05 11.92
N SER A 200 11.15 12.28 11.14
CA SER A 200 11.74 11.45 10.08
C SER A 200 11.88 12.15 8.73
N GLY A 201 11.58 13.47 8.68
CA GLY A 201 11.83 14.36 7.54
C GLY A 201 11.02 14.02 6.30
#